data_84c22880470344f31eb949afe163b21f
#
_entry.id   84c22880470344f31eb949afe163b21f
#
_cell.length_a   1.000
_cell.length_b   1.000
_cell.length_c   1.000
_cell.angle_alpha   90.00
_cell.angle_beta   90.00
_cell.angle_gamma   90.00
#
_symmetry.space_group_name_H-M   'P 1'
#
loop_
_entity.id
_entity.type
_entity.pdbx_description
1 polymer ?
#
loop_
_entity_poly.entity_id
_entity_poly.type
_entity_poly.pdbx_seq_one_letter_code
_entity_poly.pdbx_strand_id
1 'polypeptide(L)'
;APVLVDDADSRRTFLVNDRAPSLYSIIRNPSLARALRLIQQDGRDAFYRGDIARAIVEKVQGNGGVMTQRDLADFESEWVEPISTRYHGYDIFELPPPGQGFAALEMLNILETCVPKLGFSLAALGPTNPMYWHFVIEAKKLAYADLLAHNADPKFSAVPVSRLISKQYAETLCGRINPNTASKTDVPSI
;
A
#
# COMPACT_ATOMS: atom_id res chain seq x y z
N ALA A 1 -18.89 9.81 7.39
CA ALA A 1 -20.27 9.60 6.92
C ALA A 1 -20.60 10.33 5.61
N PRO A 2 -20.23 11.60 5.35
CA PRO A 2 -20.67 12.31 4.13
C PRO A 2 -20.38 11.53 2.84
N VAL A 3 -19.16 11.04 2.67
CA VAL A 3 -18.71 10.32 1.46
C VAL A 3 -19.48 9.01 1.24
N LEU A 4 -19.91 8.32 2.30
CA LEU A 4 -20.63 7.06 2.20
C LEU A 4 -22.12 7.25 1.85
N VAL A 5 -22.67 8.43 2.08
CA VAL A 5 -24.09 8.75 1.80
C VAL A 5 -24.33 8.87 0.30
N ASP A 6 -23.35 9.35 -0.45
CA ASP A 6 -23.46 9.62 -1.88
C ASP A 6 -23.46 8.34 -2.74
N ASP A 7 -22.92 7.23 -2.22
CA ASP A 7 -22.98 5.92 -2.87
C ASP A 7 -24.02 5.02 -2.23
N ALA A 8 -25.04 4.63 -2.99
CA ALA A 8 -26.18 3.86 -2.49
C ALA A 8 -25.79 2.51 -1.86
N ASP A 9 -24.75 1.86 -2.39
CA ASP A 9 -24.28 0.56 -1.86
C ASP A 9 -23.50 0.74 -0.57
N SER A 10 -22.63 1.73 -0.50
CA SER A 10 -21.91 2.09 0.72
C SER A 10 -22.87 2.53 1.83
N ARG A 11 -23.83 3.37 1.48
CA ARG A 11 -24.89 3.83 2.38
C ARG A 11 -25.64 2.65 3.02
N ARG A 12 -26.12 1.73 2.18
CA ARG A 12 -26.86 0.53 2.63
C ARG A 12 -26.01 -0.41 3.46
N THR A 13 -24.71 -0.52 3.15
CA THR A 13 -23.81 -1.49 3.78
C THR A 13 -23.25 -1.00 5.11
N PHE A 14 -22.91 0.27 5.22
CA PHE A 14 -22.12 0.81 6.33
C PHE A 14 -22.86 1.81 7.22
N LEU A 15 -24.06 2.29 6.80
CA LEU A 15 -24.79 3.27 7.57
C LEU A 15 -26.11 2.69 8.11
N VAL A 16 -26.55 3.23 9.24
CA VAL A 16 -27.86 2.99 9.84
C VAL A 16 -28.59 4.33 9.88
N ASN A 17 -29.70 4.46 9.12
CA ASN A 17 -30.43 5.72 8.96
C ASN A 17 -29.49 6.90 8.60
N ASP A 18 -28.61 6.67 7.61
CA ASP A 18 -27.65 7.63 7.09
C ASP A 18 -26.59 8.13 8.09
N ARG A 19 -26.43 7.43 9.18
CA ARG A 19 -25.45 7.75 10.23
C ARG A 19 -24.51 6.58 10.48
N ALA A 20 -23.34 6.88 11.03
CA ALA A 20 -22.45 5.84 11.50
C ALA A 20 -23.17 4.96 12.55
N PRO A 21 -22.94 3.65 12.54
CA PRO A 21 -23.46 2.76 13.58
C PRO A 21 -23.04 3.23 14.97
N SER A 22 -23.88 2.98 15.97
CA SER A 22 -23.55 3.30 17.36
C SER A 22 -22.33 2.50 17.84
N LEU A 23 -21.56 3.06 18.76
CA LEU A 23 -20.47 2.32 19.39
C LEU A 23 -21.01 1.00 19.99
N TYR A 24 -20.23 -0.06 19.82
CA TYR A 24 -20.53 -1.42 20.30
C TYR A 24 -21.75 -2.08 19.62
N SER A 25 -22.32 -1.48 18.57
CA SER A 25 -23.36 -2.14 17.79
C SER A 25 -22.80 -3.25 16.91
N ILE A 26 -23.61 -4.27 16.65
CA ILE A 26 -23.24 -5.37 15.75
C ILE A 26 -23.50 -4.93 14.32
N ILE A 27 -22.44 -4.88 13.51
CA ILE A 27 -22.53 -4.65 12.07
C ILE A 27 -22.60 -6.00 11.35
N ARG A 28 -23.53 -6.11 10.40
CA ARG A 28 -23.68 -7.31 9.55
C ARG A 28 -23.57 -6.92 8.09
N ASN A 29 -22.82 -7.72 7.33
CA ASN A 29 -22.73 -7.57 5.88
C ASN A 29 -23.16 -8.88 5.19
N PRO A 30 -24.47 -9.07 4.97
CA PRO A 30 -24.98 -10.29 4.34
C PRO A 30 -24.53 -10.45 2.88
N SER A 31 -24.26 -9.35 2.18
CA SER A 31 -23.74 -9.38 0.81
C SER A 31 -22.33 -9.95 0.75
N LEU A 32 -21.45 -9.51 1.64
CA LEU A 32 -20.09 -10.08 1.75
C LEU A 32 -20.15 -11.55 2.16
N ALA A 33 -21.01 -11.90 3.12
CA ALA A 33 -21.19 -13.29 3.53
C ALA A 33 -21.64 -14.19 2.36
N ARG A 34 -22.52 -13.68 1.49
CA ARG A 34 -22.92 -14.41 0.26
C ARG A 34 -21.77 -14.53 -0.71
N ALA A 35 -21.01 -13.48 -0.98
CA ALA A 35 -19.86 -13.52 -1.86
C ALA A 35 -18.80 -14.53 -1.39
N LEU A 36 -18.51 -14.57 -0.08
CA LEU A 36 -17.57 -15.54 0.50
C LEU A 36 -18.08 -16.98 0.37
N ARG A 37 -19.40 -17.24 0.51
CA ARG A 37 -19.97 -18.57 0.27
C ARG A 37 -19.86 -18.99 -1.19
N LEU A 38 -20.08 -18.09 -2.14
CA LEU A 38 -19.87 -18.39 -3.57
C LEU A 38 -18.43 -18.77 -3.86
N ILE A 39 -17.47 -18.02 -3.30
CA ILE A 39 -16.05 -18.36 -3.43
C ILE A 39 -15.72 -19.71 -2.78
N GLN A 40 -16.32 -20.01 -1.63
CA GLN A 40 -16.15 -21.31 -0.98
C GLN A 40 -16.68 -22.47 -1.83
N GLN A 41 -17.79 -22.28 -2.55
CA GLN A 41 -18.42 -23.30 -3.38
C GLN A 41 -17.71 -23.50 -4.73
N ASP A 42 -17.44 -22.41 -5.43
CA ASP A 42 -17.03 -22.40 -6.82
C ASP A 42 -15.58 -21.90 -7.03
N GLY A 43 -14.88 -21.61 -5.94
CA GLY A 43 -13.47 -21.21 -5.96
C GLY A 43 -13.24 -19.91 -6.72
N ARG A 44 -12.11 -19.86 -7.44
CA ARG A 44 -11.66 -18.70 -8.22
C ARG A 44 -12.70 -18.22 -9.24
N ASP A 45 -13.41 -19.13 -9.88
CA ASP A 45 -14.34 -18.78 -10.96
C ASP A 45 -15.56 -18.02 -10.45
N ALA A 46 -15.98 -18.22 -9.20
CA ALA A 46 -17.04 -17.41 -8.58
C ALA A 46 -16.68 -15.92 -8.59
N PHE A 47 -15.40 -15.60 -8.33
CA PHE A 47 -14.93 -14.20 -8.29
C PHE A 47 -14.66 -13.64 -9.68
N TYR A 48 -13.93 -14.37 -10.54
CA TYR A 48 -13.40 -13.82 -11.79
C TYR A 48 -14.32 -14.00 -13.00
N ARG A 49 -15.28 -14.93 -12.95
CA ARG A 49 -16.17 -15.27 -14.08
C ARG A 49 -17.66 -15.31 -13.71
N GLY A 50 -17.97 -15.41 -12.41
CA GLY A 50 -19.32 -15.57 -11.90
C GLY A 50 -20.06 -14.28 -11.61
N ASP A 51 -21.01 -14.39 -10.69
CA ASP A 51 -21.89 -13.28 -10.27
C ASP A 51 -21.12 -12.13 -9.65
N ILE A 52 -20.02 -12.43 -8.95
CA ILE A 52 -19.17 -11.40 -8.33
C ILE A 52 -18.52 -10.54 -9.43
N ALA A 53 -17.95 -11.17 -10.47
CA ALA A 53 -17.36 -10.45 -11.61
C ALA A 53 -18.38 -9.53 -12.29
N ARG A 54 -19.60 -10.06 -12.54
CA ARG A 54 -20.67 -9.26 -13.13
C ARG A 54 -21.01 -8.02 -12.29
N ALA A 55 -21.20 -8.21 -10.99
CA ALA A 55 -21.52 -7.11 -10.06
C ALA A 55 -20.40 -6.05 -10.01
N ILE A 56 -19.13 -6.46 -10.04
CA ILE A 56 -17.98 -5.54 -10.10
C ILE A 56 -18.04 -4.71 -11.39
N VAL A 57 -18.16 -5.37 -12.53
CA VAL A 57 -18.18 -4.71 -13.83
C VAL A 57 -19.37 -3.75 -13.97
N GLU A 58 -20.57 -4.18 -13.57
CA GLU A 58 -21.77 -3.33 -13.56
C GLU A 58 -21.56 -2.07 -12.70
N LYS A 59 -20.97 -2.22 -11.51
CA LYS A 59 -20.67 -1.07 -10.63
C LYS A 59 -19.64 -0.13 -11.23
N VAL A 60 -18.57 -0.66 -11.82
CA VAL A 60 -17.50 0.14 -12.44
C VAL A 60 -18.04 0.88 -13.65
N GLN A 61 -18.77 0.20 -14.54
CA GLN A 61 -19.35 0.81 -15.74
C GLN A 61 -20.46 1.82 -15.40
N GLY A 62 -21.28 1.53 -14.39
CA GLY A 62 -22.31 2.44 -13.89
C GLY A 62 -21.75 3.76 -13.34
N ASN A 63 -20.47 3.78 -12.96
CA ASN A 63 -19.73 4.97 -12.54
C ASN A 63 -18.83 5.56 -13.67
N GLY A 64 -19.02 5.15 -14.93
CA GLY A 64 -18.25 5.64 -16.07
C GLY A 64 -16.90 4.96 -16.29
N GLY A 65 -16.60 3.87 -15.58
CA GLY A 65 -15.38 3.10 -15.80
C GLY A 65 -15.46 2.19 -17.02
N VAL A 66 -14.33 1.70 -17.50
CA VAL A 66 -14.18 0.95 -18.77
C VAL A 66 -13.93 -0.55 -18.58
N MET A 67 -13.88 -1.03 -17.35
CA MET A 67 -13.63 -2.45 -17.04
C MET A 67 -14.68 -3.35 -17.69
N THR A 68 -14.26 -4.48 -18.24
CA THR A 68 -15.11 -5.50 -18.84
C THR A 68 -15.04 -6.82 -18.07
N GLN A 69 -15.99 -7.71 -18.31
CA GLN A 69 -15.94 -9.08 -17.73
C GLN A 69 -14.72 -9.85 -18.21
N ARG A 70 -14.22 -9.56 -19.41
CA ARG A 70 -13.05 -10.18 -19.97
C ARG A 70 -11.79 -9.84 -19.20
N ASP A 71 -11.64 -8.59 -18.74
CA ASP A 71 -10.49 -8.16 -17.93
C ASP A 71 -10.36 -8.96 -16.64
N LEU A 72 -11.49 -9.32 -16.02
CA LEU A 72 -11.50 -10.21 -14.85
C LEU A 72 -11.28 -11.67 -15.23
N ALA A 73 -11.93 -12.16 -16.29
CA ALA A 73 -11.83 -13.55 -16.69
C ALA A 73 -10.44 -13.96 -17.19
N ASP A 74 -9.74 -13.05 -17.84
CA ASP A 74 -8.39 -13.23 -18.37
C ASP A 74 -7.29 -12.99 -17.33
N PHE A 75 -7.64 -12.49 -16.13
CA PHE A 75 -6.66 -12.30 -15.07
C PHE A 75 -6.11 -13.64 -14.55
N GLU A 76 -4.80 -13.74 -14.47
CA GLU A 76 -4.11 -14.88 -13.88
C GLU A 76 -3.08 -14.41 -12.84
N SER A 77 -2.96 -15.17 -11.76
CA SER A 77 -1.91 -14.95 -10.76
C SER A 77 -0.56 -15.43 -11.29
N GLU A 78 0.47 -14.67 -11.08
CA GLU A 78 1.83 -14.99 -11.51
C GLU A 78 2.71 -15.31 -10.30
N TRP A 79 3.59 -16.30 -10.44
CA TRP A 79 4.69 -16.50 -9.51
C TRP A 79 5.82 -15.53 -9.87
N VAL A 80 6.28 -14.77 -8.88
CA VAL A 80 7.32 -13.76 -9.07
C VAL A 80 8.45 -13.99 -8.07
N GLU A 81 9.69 -13.62 -8.47
CA GLU A 81 10.81 -13.60 -7.55
C GLU A 81 10.69 -12.41 -6.59
N PRO A 82 10.79 -12.61 -5.27
CA PRO A 82 10.78 -11.54 -4.31
C PRO A 82 11.97 -10.60 -4.49
N ILE A 83 11.76 -9.33 -4.22
CA ILE A 83 12.84 -8.35 -4.05
C ILE A 83 13.28 -8.33 -2.59
N SER A 84 14.53 -7.98 -2.30
CA SER A 84 15.03 -7.99 -0.94
C SER A 84 16.06 -6.91 -0.65
N THR A 85 16.22 -6.60 0.63
CA THR A 85 17.35 -5.85 1.17
C THR A 85 17.82 -6.47 2.48
N ARG A 86 19.08 -6.21 2.84
CA ARG A 86 19.61 -6.60 4.14
C ARG A 86 19.46 -5.45 5.13
N TYR A 87 18.87 -5.76 6.30
CA TYR A 87 18.67 -4.80 7.38
C TYR A 87 19.09 -5.41 8.74
N HIS A 88 20.06 -4.81 9.40
CA HIS A 88 20.63 -5.31 10.67
C HIS A 88 20.98 -6.80 10.66
N GLY A 89 21.49 -7.30 9.53
CA GLY A 89 21.91 -8.69 9.38
C GLY A 89 20.82 -9.67 8.94
N TYR A 90 19.56 -9.22 8.82
CA TYR A 90 18.43 -10.00 8.31
C TYR A 90 18.17 -9.66 6.85
N ASP A 91 17.83 -10.66 6.05
CA ASP A 91 17.35 -10.47 4.69
C ASP A 91 15.83 -10.29 4.76
N ILE A 92 15.35 -9.13 4.32
CA ILE A 92 13.93 -8.75 4.31
C ILE A 92 13.43 -8.84 2.88
N PHE A 93 12.38 -9.62 2.67
CA PHE A 93 11.79 -9.89 1.36
C PHE A 93 10.43 -9.22 1.22
N GLU A 94 10.17 -8.70 0.02
CA GLU A 94 8.91 -8.07 -0.36
C GLU A 94 8.52 -8.49 -1.78
N LEU A 95 7.24 -8.30 -2.11
CA LEU A 95 6.77 -8.49 -3.48
C LEU A 95 7.26 -7.34 -4.37
N PRO A 96 7.65 -7.65 -5.63
CA PRO A 96 8.04 -6.60 -6.58
C PRO A 96 6.85 -5.72 -7.00
N PRO A 97 7.08 -4.64 -7.77
CA PRO A 97 5.99 -3.88 -8.39
C PRO A 97 5.03 -4.76 -9.20
N PRO A 98 3.74 -4.38 -9.27
CA PRO A 98 3.16 -3.09 -8.87
C PRO A 98 2.84 -2.96 -7.36
N GLY A 99 3.30 -3.87 -6.54
CA GLY A 99 3.18 -3.79 -5.08
C GLY A 99 3.99 -2.63 -4.48
N GLN A 100 3.69 -2.29 -3.23
CA GLN A 100 4.38 -1.21 -2.50
C GLN A 100 5.63 -1.68 -1.76
N GLY A 101 6.01 -2.96 -1.89
CA GLY A 101 7.05 -3.61 -1.11
C GLY A 101 8.41 -2.91 -1.19
N PHE A 102 8.79 -2.41 -2.37
CA PHE A 102 10.07 -1.73 -2.52
C PHE A 102 10.19 -0.46 -1.64
N ALA A 103 9.09 0.25 -1.38
CA ALA A 103 9.12 1.42 -0.50
C ALA A 103 9.43 1.04 0.96
N ALA A 104 8.97 -0.12 1.43
CA ALA A 104 9.34 -0.63 2.74
C ALA A 104 10.84 -0.97 2.82
N LEU A 105 11.38 -1.64 1.79
CA LEU A 105 12.81 -1.96 1.70
C LEU A 105 13.67 -0.70 1.62
N GLU A 106 13.23 0.30 0.87
CA GLU A 106 13.88 1.61 0.78
C GLU A 106 13.87 2.34 2.12
N MET A 107 12.74 2.37 2.84
CA MET A 107 12.67 2.93 4.18
C MET A 107 13.68 2.30 5.13
N LEU A 108 13.80 0.98 5.13
CA LEU A 108 14.78 0.26 5.96
C LEU A 108 16.21 0.67 5.60
N ASN A 109 16.52 0.79 4.31
CA ASN A 109 17.83 1.23 3.85
C ASN A 109 18.15 2.67 4.27
N ILE A 110 17.18 3.58 4.15
CA ILE A 110 17.31 4.97 4.63
C ILE A 110 17.57 5.00 6.13
N LEU A 111 16.79 4.27 6.92
CA LEU A 111 16.95 4.24 8.37
C LEU A 111 18.31 3.69 8.80
N GLU A 112 18.75 2.57 8.21
CA GLU A 112 20.04 1.94 8.55
C GLU A 112 21.23 2.80 8.11
N THR A 113 21.12 3.52 7.00
CA THR A 113 22.21 4.31 6.42
C THR A 113 22.26 5.71 7.03
N CYS A 114 21.13 6.38 7.18
CA CYS A 114 21.10 7.82 7.51
C CYS A 114 21.08 8.10 9.01
N VAL A 115 20.35 7.32 9.81
CA VAL A 115 20.21 7.60 11.25
C VAL A 115 21.56 7.58 11.98
N PRO A 116 22.44 6.61 11.76
CA PRO A 116 23.79 6.63 12.36
C PRO A 116 24.65 7.80 11.87
N LYS A 117 24.56 8.19 10.60
CA LYS A 117 25.29 9.36 10.05
C LYS A 117 24.86 10.68 10.69
N LEU A 118 23.61 10.77 11.16
CA LEU A 118 23.09 11.90 11.89
C LEU A 118 23.42 11.87 13.39
N GLY A 119 24.17 10.85 13.86
CA GLY A 119 24.60 10.72 15.26
C GLY A 119 23.59 10.02 16.16
N PHE A 120 22.60 9.31 15.61
CA PHE A 120 21.55 8.64 16.38
C PHE A 120 21.56 7.13 16.20
N SER A 121 20.87 6.44 17.10
CA SER A 121 20.60 5.00 17.02
C SER A 121 19.12 4.76 17.32
N LEU A 122 18.39 4.15 16.39
CA LEU A 122 16.98 3.81 16.60
C LEU A 122 16.79 2.85 17.77
N ALA A 123 17.71 1.90 17.94
CA ALA A 123 17.66 0.95 19.05
C ALA A 123 17.85 1.64 20.42
N ALA A 124 18.73 2.65 20.49
CA ALA A 124 18.94 3.40 21.72
C ALA A 124 17.79 4.38 22.02
N LEU A 125 17.18 4.98 20.98
CA LEU A 125 16.03 5.86 21.14
C LEU A 125 14.81 5.09 21.64
N GLY A 126 14.50 3.96 21.02
CA GLY A 126 13.31 3.18 21.30
C GLY A 126 11.99 3.85 20.90
N PRO A 127 10.90 3.08 20.79
CA PRO A 127 9.62 3.56 20.23
C PRO A 127 8.85 4.54 21.12
N THR A 128 9.29 4.75 22.36
CA THR A 128 8.69 5.75 23.26
C THR A 128 9.31 7.14 23.10
N ASN A 129 10.43 7.25 22.38
CA ASN A 129 11.08 8.53 22.10
C ASN A 129 10.50 9.16 20.83
N PRO A 130 10.05 10.43 20.86
CA PRO A 130 9.52 11.12 19.67
C PRO A 130 10.50 11.16 18.49
N MET A 131 11.82 11.23 18.76
CA MET A 131 12.86 11.26 17.72
C MET A 131 12.91 9.95 16.91
N TYR A 132 12.59 8.80 17.54
CA TYR A 132 12.44 7.54 16.83
C TYR A 132 11.41 7.65 15.70
N TRP A 133 10.24 8.17 16.03
CA TRP A 133 9.16 8.34 15.05
C TRP A 133 9.45 9.45 14.06
N HIS A 134 10.18 10.48 14.45
CA HIS A 134 10.65 11.50 13.51
C HIS A 134 11.44 10.85 12.37
N PHE A 135 12.47 10.05 12.68
CA PHE A 135 13.25 9.37 11.65
C PHE A 135 12.44 8.38 10.80
N VAL A 136 11.57 7.60 11.42
CA VAL A 136 10.69 6.66 10.71
C VAL A 136 9.76 7.41 9.73
N ILE A 137 9.20 8.54 10.15
CA ILE A 137 8.30 9.34 9.32
C ILE A 137 9.07 10.05 8.20
N GLU A 138 10.25 10.60 8.46
CA GLU A 138 11.08 11.23 7.43
C GLU A 138 11.53 10.21 6.36
N ALA A 139 11.98 9.03 6.77
CA ALA A 139 12.30 7.94 5.85
C ALA A 139 11.09 7.51 5.02
N LYS A 140 9.91 7.42 5.66
CA LYS A 140 8.66 7.12 4.95
C LYS A 140 8.33 8.18 3.89
N LYS A 141 8.46 9.47 4.20
CA LYS A 141 8.18 10.54 3.23
C LYS A 141 9.04 10.43 1.99
N LEU A 142 10.33 10.12 2.14
CA LEU A 142 11.27 9.93 1.04
C LEU A 142 10.88 8.72 0.19
N ALA A 143 10.71 7.55 0.79
CA ALA A 143 10.36 6.33 0.08
C ALA A 143 8.98 6.41 -0.59
N TYR A 144 8.02 7.11 0.02
CA TYR A 144 6.70 7.32 -0.59
C TYR A 144 6.70 8.35 -1.72
N ALA A 145 7.63 9.31 -1.71
CA ALA A 145 7.84 10.18 -2.86
C ALA A 145 8.28 9.36 -4.08
N ASP A 146 9.22 8.44 -3.88
CA ASP A 146 9.68 7.53 -4.91
C ASP A 146 8.61 6.50 -5.32
N LEU A 147 7.84 5.99 -4.35
CA LEU A 147 6.69 5.13 -4.63
C LEU A 147 5.69 5.81 -5.57
N LEU A 148 5.31 7.05 -5.26
CA LEU A 148 4.34 7.80 -6.05
C LEU A 148 4.87 8.18 -7.44
N ALA A 149 6.18 8.38 -7.57
CA ALA A 149 6.81 8.75 -8.84
C ALA A 149 7.06 7.55 -9.77
N HIS A 150 7.35 6.38 -9.21
CA HIS A 150 7.90 5.26 -9.97
C HIS A 150 7.04 3.99 -9.96
N ASN A 151 6.09 3.82 -9.00
CA ASN A 151 5.32 2.58 -8.93
C ASN A 151 4.38 2.44 -10.12
N ALA A 152 4.56 1.36 -10.85
CA ALA A 152 3.76 1.04 -12.04
C ALA A 152 3.79 -0.47 -12.29
N ASP A 153 2.93 -0.94 -13.18
CA ASP A 153 3.03 -2.30 -13.72
C ASP A 153 4.28 -2.43 -14.59
N PRO A 154 5.24 -3.32 -14.24
CA PRO A 154 6.50 -3.51 -14.99
C PRO A 154 6.30 -3.91 -16.46
N LYS A 155 5.12 -4.43 -16.81
CA LYS A 155 4.77 -4.75 -18.21
C LYS A 155 4.60 -3.51 -19.08
N PHE A 156 4.32 -2.36 -18.48
CA PHE A 156 4.03 -1.12 -19.18
C PHE A 156 5.02 -0.01 -18.90
N SER A 157 5.72 -0.06 -17.76
CA SER A 157 6.66 0.99 -17.35
C SER A 157 7.84 0.41 -16.58
N ALA A 158 9.05 0.86 -16.90
CA ALA A 158 10.25 0.45 -16.17
C ALA A 158 10.28 1.07 -14.77
N VAL A 159 10.25 0.23 -13.73
CA VAL A 159 10.41 0.65 -12.34
C VAL A 159 11.87 0.40 -11.91
N PRO A 160 12.63 1.43 -11.50
CA PRO A 160 14.06 1.29 -11.20
C PRO A 160 14.30 0.68 -9.79
N VAL A 161 13.71 -0.49 -9.52
CA VAL A 161 13.71 -1.15 -8.20
C VAL A 161 15.11 -1.31 -7.64
N SER A 162 16.03 -1.87 -8.43
CA SER A 162 17.41 -2.14 -7.97
C SER A 162 18.15 -0.88 -7.49
N ARG A 163 17.84 0.28 -8.10
CA ARG A 163 18.37 1.57 -7.64
C ARG A 163 17.70 1.97 -6.31
N LEU A 164 16.37 1.99 -6.27
CA LEU A 164 15.59 2.52 -5.13
C LEU A 164 15.87 1.75 -3.84
N ILE A 165 16.03 0.42 -3.90
CA ILE A 165 16.33 -0.41 -2.74
C ILE A 165 17.84 -0.55 -2.47
N SER A 166 18.71 0.25 -3.09
CA SER A 166 20.15 0.19 -2.84
C SER A 166 20.58 1.06 -1.65
N LYS A 167 21.59 0.61 -0.91
CA LYS A 167 22.22 1.40 0.16
C LYS A 167 22.86 2.67 -0.39
N GLN A 168 23.42 2.60 -1.59
CA GLN A 168 24.01 3.74 -2.26
C GLN A 168 22.98 4.84 -2.53
N TYR A 169 21.79 4.47 -2.98
CA TYR A 169 20.70 5.43 -3.17
C TYR A 169 20.25 6.04 -1.84
N ALA A 170 20.08 5.21 -0.81
CA ALA A 170 19.76 5.69 0.53
C ALA A 170 20.77 6.72 1.05
N GLU A 171 22.08 6.57 0.73
CA GLU A 171 23.09 7.57 1.09
C GLU A 171 22.82 8.95 0.50
N THR A 172 22.35 9.01 -0.74
CA THR A 172 22.03 10.29 -1.41
C THR A 172 20.85 11.00 -0.75
N LEU A 173 20.00 10.26 -0.04
CA LEU A 173 18.82 10.79 0.63
C LEU A 173 19.11 11.34 2.04
N CYS A 174 20.25 10.98 2.65
CA CYS A 174 20.53 11.35 4.05
C CYS A 174 20.54 12.86 4.30
N GLY A 175 21.03 13.66 3.36
CA GLY A 175 21.03 15.12 3.45
C GLY A 175 19.64 15.76 3.45
N ARG A 176 18.59 15.00 3.15
CA ARG A 176 17.20 15.46 3.13
C ARG A 176 16.49 15.27 4.48
N ILE A 177 17.11 14.55 5.41
CA ILE A 177 16.58 14.36 6.76
C ILE A 177 17.22 15.37 7.70
N ASN A 178 16.42 16.27 8.26
CA ASN A 178 16.87 17.21 9.29
C ASN A 178 16.38 16.69 10.65
N PRO A 179 17.27 16.37 11.61
CA PRO A 179 16.87 15.83 12.91
C PRO A 179 16.08 16.83 13.78
N ASN A 180 16.15 18.13 13.48
CA ASN A 180 15.52 19.17 14.28
C ASN A 180 14.22 19.72 13.67
N THR A 181 13.89 19.37 12.42
CA THR A 181 12.74 19.95 11.73
C THR A 181 12.12 18.92 10.80
N ALA A 182 10.83 18.70 10.94
CA ALA A 182 10.08 17.84 10.03
C ALA A 182 10.05 18.45 8.61
N SER A 183 10.31 17.65 7.61
CA SER A 183 10.14 18.06 6.21
C SER A 183 8.67 18.32 5.90
N LYS A 184 8.39 19.17 4.90
CA LYS A 184 7.04 19.33 4.36
C LYS A 184 6.57 18.00 3.75
N THR A 185 5.26 17.81 3.65
CA THR A 185 4.66 16.59 3.10
C THR A 185 4.97 16.37 1.61
N ASP A 186 5.24 17.45 0.87
CA ASP A 186 5.53 17.40 -0.56
C ASP A 186 7.04 17.27 -0.80
N VAL A 187 7.57 16.09 -0.50
CA VAL A 187 8.97 15.76 -0.78
C VAL A 187 9.03 15.20 -2.21
N PRO A 188 9.74 15.84 -3.17
CA PRO A 188 9.86 15.29 -4.51
C PRO A 188 10.79 14.08 -4.53
N SER A 189 10.51 13.10 -5.40
CA SER A 189 11.43 12.04 -5.81
C SER A 189 12.73 12.63 -6.42
N ILE A 190 13.82 11.88 -6.39
CA ILE A 190 15.11 12.25 -7.01
C ILE A 190 15.30 11.53 -8.33
#